data_92ad27d13ae452282c731677e3d10101
#
_entry.id   92ad27d13ae452282c731677e3d10101
#
_cell.length_a   1.000
_cell.length_b   1.000
_cell.length_c   1.000
_cell.angle_alpha   90.00
_cell.angle_beta   90.00
_cell.angle_gamma   90.00
#
_symmetry.space_group_name_H-M   'P 1'
#
loop_
_entity.id
_entity.type
_entity.pdbx_description
1 polymer ?
#
loop_
_entity_poly.entity_id
_entity_poly.type
_entity_poly.pdbx_seq_one_letter_code
_entity_poly.pdbx_strand_id
1 'polypeptide(L)'
;NQYGAPLRLVVPWKYGFKSIKAVVRIRLVARQPATSWGKASPREYGFYANVNPGVPHPRWTQAHERRLGESGRRPTLLFNGYGDQVASLYSGLDLKRHY
;
A
#
# COMPACT_ATOMS: atom_id res chain seq x y z
N ASN A 1 -13.32 -15.77 -11.53
CA ASN A 1 -12.47 -14.86 -12.24
C ASN A 1 -11.38 -14.28 -11.32
N GLN A 2 -10.16 -14.80 -11.46
CA GLN A 2 -9.05 -14.53 -10.52
C GLN A 2 -8.50 -13.10 -10.55
N TYR A 3 -8.83 -12.30 -11.56
CA TYR A 3 -8.26 -10.97 -11.75
C TYR A 3 -9.17 -9.82 -11.29
N GLY A 4 -10.21 -10.12 -10.53
CA GLY A 4 -10.94 -9.07 -9.87
C GLY A 4 -12.41 -8.93 -10.22
N ALA A 5 -13.05 -10.02 -10.57
CA ALA A 5 -14.50 -10.02 -10.76
C ALA A 5 -15.19 -10.71 -9.57
N PRO A 6 -16.39 -10.27 -9.22
CA PRO A 6 -17.12 -9.15 -9.80
C PRO A 6 -16.71 -7.78 -9.26
N LEU A 7 -16.03 -7.73 -8.10
CA LEU A 7 -15.69 -6.48 -7.43
C LEU A 7 -14.23 -6.46 -7.00
N ARG A 8 -13.58 -5.34 -7.22
CA ARG A 8 -12.18 -5.12 -6.86
C ARG A 8 -12.01 -3.83 -6.08
N LEU A 9 -11.16 -3.86 -5.05
CA LEU A 9 -10.76 -2.67 -4.32
C LEU A 9 -9.58 -1.97 -5.01
N VAL A 10 -9.61 -0.65 -5.11
CA VAL A 10 -8.49 0.16 -5.58
C VAL A 10 -8.16 1.21 -4.51
N VAL A 11 -6.95 1.14 -3.98
CA VAL A 11 -6.43 2.09 -2.98
C VAL A 11 -5.13 2.68 -3.51
N PRO A 12 -5.20 3.75 -4.33
CA PRO A 12 -4.06 4.20 -5.13
C PRO A 12 -2.89 4.77 -4.31
N TRP A 13 -3.12 5.19 -3.05
CA TRP A 13 -2.06 5.70 -2.19
C TRP A 13 -1.32 4.61 -1.40
N LYS A 14 -1.74 3.36 -1.53
CA LYS A 14 -1.10 2.21 -0.90
C LYS A 14 -0.41 1.32 -1.93
N TYR A 15 0.53 0.51 -1.47
CA TYR A 15 1.15 -0.50 -2.34
C TYR A 15 0.12 -1.51 -2.83
N GLY A 16 0.37 -2.07 -4.01
CA GLY A 16 -0.62 -2.86 -4.75
C GLY A 16 -1.21 -4.05 -4.02
N PHE A 17 -0.46 -4.68 -3.11
CA PHE A 17 -0.98 -5.82 -2.35
C PHE A 17 -2.13 -5.47 -1.39
N LYS A 18 -2.38 -4.17 -1.14
CA LYS A 18 -3.52 -3.71 -0.35
C LYS A 18 -4.80 -3.56 -1.19
N SER A 19 -4.70 -3.65 -2.50
CA SER A 19 -5.85 -3.58 -3.41
C SER A 19 -6.34 -4.99 -3.74
N ILE A 20 -7.24 -5.51 -2.90
CA ILE A 20 -7.76 -6.88 -3.06
C ILE A 20 -8.46 -7.06 -4.41
N LYS A 21 -8.18 -8.17 -5.09
CA LYS A 21 -8.65 -8.39 -6.47
C LYS A 21 -10.09 -8.89 -6.56
N ALA A 22 -10.49 -9.77 -5.65
CA ALA A 22 -11.82 -10.37 -5.68
C ALA A 22 -12.44 -10.22 -4.29
N VAL A 23 -13.34 -9.26 -4.13
CA VAL A 23 -13.99 -8.99 -2.86
C VAL A 23 -15.17 -9.93 -2.70
N VAL A 24 -15.16 -10.75 -1.65
CA VAL A 24 -16.24 -11.67 -1.30
C VAL A 24 -16.92 -11.31 0.01
N ARG A 25 -16.28 -10.45 0.82
CA ARG A 25 -16.83 -10.01 2.11
C ARG A 25 -16.21 -8.69 2.52
N ILE A 26 -17.02 -7.80 3.08
CA ILE A 26 -16.58 -6.55 3.69
C ILE A 26 -17.06 -6.55 5.15
N ARG A 27 -16.11 -6.36 6.10
CA ARG A 27 -16.40 -6.31 7.52
C ARG A 27 -15.81 -5.06 8.13
N LEU A 28 -16.60 -4.33 8.92
CA LEU A 28 -16.12 -3.23 9.74
C LEU A 28 -15.76 -3.78 11.12
N VAL A 29 -14.52 -3.57 11.54
CA VAL A 29 -13.99 -4.13 12.78
C VAL A 29 -13.34 -3.03 13.62
N ALA A 30 -13.40 -3.20 14.95
CA ALA A 30 -12.84 -2.22 15.89
C ALA A 30 -11.35 -2.42 16.15
N ARG A 31 -10.81 -3.60 15.86
CA ARG A 31 -9.39 -3.92 16.08
C ARG A 31 -8.70 -4.17 14.74
N GLN A 32 -7.43 -3.79 14.66
CA GLN A 32 -6.60 -4.08 13.51
C GLN A 32 -6.47 -5.58 13.30
N PRO A 33 -6.95 -6.12 12.16
CA PRO A 33 -6.82 -7.55 11.90
C PRO A 33 -5.41 -7.90 11.41
N ALA A 34 -5.04 -9.18 11.56
CA ALA A 34 -3.86 -9.71 10.89
C ALA A 34 -4.16 -9.89 9.40
N THR A 35 -3.16 -9.62 8.55
CA THR A 35 -3.29 -9.76 7.10
C THR A 35 -2.49 -10.96 6.60
N SER A 36 -2.89 -11.51 5.44
CA SER A 36 -2.19 -12.66 4.83
C SER A 36 -0.71 -12.34 4.55
N TRP A 37 -0.44 -11.21 3.94
CA TRP A 37 0.93 -10.78 3.63
C TRP A 37 1.73 -10.47 4.89
N GLY A 38 1.12 -9.83 5.89
CA GLY A 38 1.76 -9.55 7.16
C GLY A 38 2.11 -10.81 7.95
N LYS A 39 1.27 -11.84 7.87
CA LYS A 39 1.57 -13.16 8.48
C LYS A 39 2.68 -13.88 7.74
N ALA A 40 2.69 -13.82 6.41
CA ALA A 40 3.68 -14.50 5.58
C ALA A 40 5.07 -13.87 5.73
N SER A 41 5.16 -12.54 5.81
CA SER A 41 6.43 -11.83 5.86
C SER A 41 6.28 -10.49 6.59
N PRO A 42 6.25 -10.50 7.93
CA PRO A 42 5.95 -9.30 8.72
C PRO A 42 6.96 -8.15 8.54
N ARG A 43 8.20 -8.46 8.19
CA ARG A 43 9.22 -7.44 7.95
C ARG A 43 9.09 -6.75 6.61
N GLU A 44 8.43 -7.38 5.66
CA GLU A 44 8.30 -6.89 4.29
C GLU A 44 6.96 -6.19 4.05
N TYR A 45 5.88 -6.67 4.69
CA TYR A 45 4.51 -6.23 4.40
C TYR A 45 3.84 -5.68 5.65
N GLY A 46 3.92 -4.37 5.81
CA GLY A 46 3.25 -3.67 6.90
C GLY A 46 1.72 -3.62 6.73
N PHE A 47 1.04 -3.27 7.79
CA PHE A 47 -0.42 -3.19 7.78
C PHE A 47 -0.95 -2.05 6.91
N TYR A 48 -0.43 -0.85 7.11
CA TYR A 48 -0.89 0.33 6.36
C TYR A 48 -0.44 0.30 4.91
N ALA A 49 0.81 -0.05 4.69
CA ALA A 49 1.43 -0.17 3.36
C ALA A 49 1.18 1.05 2.46
N ASN A 50 1.19 2.25 3.06
CA ASN A 50 1.13 3.49 2.31
C ASN A 50 2.40 3.65 1.48
N VAL A 51 2.27 4.15 0.26
CA VAL A 51 3.43 4.41 -0.60
C VAL A 51 4.31 5.46 0.06
N ASN A 52 5.54 5.09 0.39
CA ASN A 52 6.49 5.95 1.08
C ASN A 52 7.91 5.70 0.56
N PRO A 53 8.49 6.64 -0.21
CA PRO A 53 9.84 6.50 -0.73
C PRO A 53 10.92 6.55 0.35
N GLY A 54 10.61 7.06 1.53
CA GLY A 54 11.53 7.13 2.67
C GLY A 54 11.65 5.83 3.47
N VAL A 55 10.83 4.82 3.16
CA VAL A 55 10.85 3.52 3.84
C VAL A 55 11.20 2.44 2.81
N PRO A 56 12.43 1.93 2.80
CA PRO A 56 12.82 0.88 1.85
C PRO A 56 12.18 -0.46 2.22
N HIS A 57 11.92 -1.27 1.20
CA HIS A 57 11.65 -2.69 1.39
C HIS A 57 12.93 -3.39 1.82
N PRO A 58 12.89 -4.46 2.65
CA PRO A 58 14.11 -5.15 3.08
C PRO A 58 15.01 -5.67 1.96
N ARG A 59 14.45 -5.91 0.77
CA ARG A 59 15.18 -6.46 -0.39
C ARG A 59 15.44 -5.46 -1.51
N TRP A 60 14.81 -4.27 -1.48
CA TRP A 60 15.01 -3.23 -2.50
C TRP A 60 14.65 -1.84 -1.98
N THR A 61 15.11 -0.81 -2.69
CA THR A 61 14.68 0.56 -2.43
C THR A 61 13.34 0.84 -3.12
N GLN A 62 12.51 1.66 -2.49
CA GLN A 62 11.22 2.11 -3.03
C GLN A 62 11.23 3.61 -3.36
N ALA A 63 12.42 4.20 -3.45
CA ALA A 63 12.58 5.63 -3.71
C ALA A 63 12.23 6.04 -5.15
N HIS A 64 12.30 5.10 -6.08
CA HIS A 64 12.03 5.35 -7.50
C HIS A 64 11.06 4.31 -8.05
N GLU A 65 10.28 4.71 -9.04
CA GLU A 65 9.30 3.87 -9.71
C GLU A 65 9.40 3.97 -11.22
N ARG A 66 8.89 2.96 -11.90
CA ARG A 66 8.71 2.96 -13.34
C ARG A 66 7.23 2.80 -13.65
N ARG A 67 6.65 3.78 -14.29
CA ARG A 67 5.23 3.74 -14.68
C ARG A 67 5.04 3.00 -15.99
N LEU A 68 3.90 2.32 -16.10
CA LEU A 68 3.53 1.65 -17.34
C LEU A 68 3.41 2.67 -18.47
N GLY A 69 4.00 2.34 -19.61
CA GLY A 69 3.98 3.21 -20.79
C GLY A 69 5.01 4.34 -20.78
N GLU A 70 5.73 4.53 -19.69
CA GLU A 70 6.83 5.51 -19.60
C GLU A 70 8.18 4.81 -19.70
N SER A 71 9.15 5.48 -20.32
CA SER A 71 10.54 5.03 -20.34
C SER A 71 11.28 5.63 -19.14
N GLY A 72 12.18 4.82 -18.52
CA GLY A 72 12.98 5.25 -17.39
C GLY A 72 12.24 5.24 -16.07
N ARG A 73 12.93 5.67 -15.02
CA ARG A 73 12.42 5.72 -13.65
C ARG A 73 12.17 7.16 -13.22
N ARG A 74 11.24 7.33 -12.31
CA ARG A 74 10.93 8.62 -11.70
C ARG A 74 10.90 8.48 -10.18
N PRO A 75 11.11 9.57 -9.41
CA PRO A 75 10.97 9.52 -7.96
C PRO A 75 9.56 9.11 -7.56
N THR A 76 9.47 8.20 -6.59
CA THR A 76 8.19 7.81 -5.98
C THR A 76 7.73 8.93 -5.04
N LEU A 77 6.46 9.31 -5.12
CA LEU A 77 5.87 10.31 -4.26
C LEU A 77 5.22 9.67 -3.02
N LEU A 78 5.34 10.33 -1.86
CA LEU A 78 4.63 9.91 -0.65
C LEU A 78 3.13 9.82 -0.93
N PHE A 79 2.49 8.77 -0.44
CA PHE A 79 1.09 8.44 -0.73
C PHE A 79 0.79 8.39 -2.24
N ASN A 80 1.80 8.06 -3.04
CA ASN A 80 1.68 8.00 -4.50
C ASN A 80 1.11 9.31 -5.11
N GLY A 81 1.42 10.45 -4.50
CA GLY A 81 0.93 11.76 -4.91
C GLY A 81 -0.45 12.16 -4.38
N TYR A 82 -1.08 11.32 -3.56
CA TYR A 82 -2.40 11.61 -2.98
C TYR A 82 -2.32 12.24 -1.58
N GLY A 83 -1.17 12.81 -1.22
CA GLY A 83 -0.96 13.39 0.11
C GLY A 83 -2.00 14.42 0.52
N ASP A 84 -2.42 15.30 -0.38
CA ASP A 84 -3.43 16.33 -0.09
C ASP A 84 -4.79 15.72 0.28
N GLN A 85 -5.11 14.56 -0.27
CA GLN A 85 -6.39 13.89 -0.03
C GLN A 85 -6.39 12.97 1.18
N VAL A 86 -5.24 12.33 1.50
CA VAL A 86 -5.23 11.21 2.46
C VAL A 86 -4.28 11.39 3.64
N ALA A 87 -3.34 12.33 3.61
CA ALA A 87 -2.34 12.45 4.67
C ALA A 87 -2.96 12.68 6.06
N SER A 88 -4.10 13.37 6.14
CA SER A 88 -4.79 13.61 7.39
C SER A 88 -5.30 12.34 8.07
N LEU A 89 -5.55 11.28 7.31
CA LEU A 89 -5.96 9.97 7.86
C LEU A 89 -4.86 9.33 8.71
N TYR A 90 -3.63 9.73 8.49
CA TYR A 90 -2.44 9.16 9.13
C TYR A 90 -1.73 10.16 10.04
N SER A 91 -2.40 11.25 10.41
CA SER A 91 -1.88 12.24 11.36
C SER A 91 -1.53 11.60 12.69
N GLY A 92 -0.37 11.95 13.24
CA GLY A 92 0.08 11.41 14.52
C GLY A 92 0.74 10.04 14.43
N LEU A 93 0.78 9.40 13.25
CA LEU A 93 1.50 8.15 13.05
C LEU A 93 2.93 8.42 12.55
N ASP A 94 3.89 7.72 13.13
CA ASP A 94 5.24 7.66 12.59
C ASP A 94 5.24 6.72 11.38
N LEU A 95 5.35 7.30 10.18
CA LEU A 95 5.24 6.55 8.93
C LEU A 95 6.38 5.58 8.68
N LYS A 96 7.52 5.76 9.36
CA LYS A 96 8.62 4.80 9.29
C LYS A 96 8.35 3.56 10.12
N ARG A 97 7.64 3.73 11.21
CA ARG A 97 7.30 2.66 12.15
C ARG A 97 6.00 1.97 11.78
N HIS A 98 5.04 2.73 11.26
CA HIS A 98 3.72 2.23 10.88
C HIS A 98 3.58 2.20 9.35
N TYR A 99 4.41 1.39 8.75
CA TYR A 99 4.35 1.14 7.30
C TYR A 99 3.42 -0.01 6.93
#